data_52ea6f8c869d849040153b217401955a
#
_entry.id   52ea6f8c869d849040153b217401955a
#
_cell.length_a   1.000
_cell.length_b   1.000
_cell.length_c   1.000
_cell.angle_alpha   90.00
_cell.angle_beta   90.00
_cell.angle_gamma   90.00
#
_symmetry.space_group_name_H-M   'P 1'
#
loop_
_entity.id
_entity.type
_entity.pdbx_description
1 polymer ?
#
loop_
_entity_poly.entity_id
_entity_poly.type
_entity_poly.pdbx_seq_one_letter_code
_entity_poly.pdbx_strand_id
1 'polypeptide(L)'
;YELDNQIKPLEKQAENARKFLDLEGQRKAIYLDVLVAQIKENKAELESTEEELAQVQELLMSYYQKREKLEEENQTLKKQRQDLQAE
;
A
#
# COMPACT_ATOMS: atom_id res chain seq x y z
N TYR A 1 -52.35 33.05 20.30
CA TYR A 1 -52.66 31.60 20.32
C TYR A 1 -52.27 30.90 19.00
N GLU A 2 -52.67 31.46 17.89
CA GLU A 2 -52.30 30.91 16.57
C GLU A 2 -50.83 31.08 16.26
N LEU A 3 -50.21 32.17 16.66
CA LEU A 3 -48.80 32.47 16.49
C LEU A 3 -47.95 31.50 17.30
N ASP A 4 -48.32 31.19 18.54
CA ASP A 4 -47.59 30.21 19.35
C ASP A 4 -47.66 28.81 18.77
N ASN A 5 -48.80 28.42 18.22
CA ASN A 5 -48.98 27.12 17.57
C ASN A 5 -48.19 26.98 16.26
N GLN A 6 -47.87 28.10 15.60
CA GLN A 6 -47.04 28.14 14.40
C GLN A 6 -45.54 28.18 14.70
N ILE A 7 -45.18 28.89 15.79
CA ILE A 7 -43.77 29.09 16.19
C ILE A 7 -43.16 27.78 16.72
N LYS A 8 -43.89 27.03 17.56
CA LYS A 8 -43.40 25.77 18.12
C LYS A 8 -42.97 24.72 17.11
N PRO A 9 -43.76 24.44 16.06
CA PRO A 9 -43.30 23.51 15.00
C PRO A 9 -42.09 24.02 14.26
N LEU A 10 -41.98 25.32 14.00
CA LEU A 10 -40.83 25.92 13.33
C LEU A 10 -39.57 25.84 14.17
N GLU A 11 -39.66 26.07 15.50
CA GLU A 11 -38.55 25.90 16.43
C GLU A 11 -38.06 24.45 16.45
N LYS A 12 -38.99 23.49 16.46
CA LYS A 12 -38.68 22.06 16.44
C LYS A 12 -37.99 21.65 15.14
N GLN A 13 -38.45 22.19 14.02
CA GLN A 13 -37.82 21.97 12.73
C GLN A 13 -36.40 22.53 12.70
N ALA A 14 -36.19 23.74 13.26
CA ALA A 14 -34.88 24.34 13.34
C ALA A 14 -33.91 23.52 14.22
N GLU A 15 -34.37 23.00 15.35
CA GLU A 15 -33.59 22.11 16.22
C GLU A 15 -33.22 20.81 15.49
N ASN A 16 -34.16 20.21 14.81
CA ASN A 16 -33.91 18.99 14.06
C ASN A 16 -32.90 19.22 12.93
N ALA A 17 -32.98 20.36 12.24
CA ALA A 17 -32.02 20.74 11.22
C ALA A 17 -30.62 20.91 11.80
N ARG A 18 -30.48 21.54 12.98
CA ARG A 18 -29.19 21.70 13.66
C ARG A 18 -28.60 20.33 14.04
N LYS A 19 -29.41 19.46 14.62
CA LYS A 19 -29.00 18.10 14.99
C LYS A 19 -28.53 17.33 13.77
N PHE A 20 -29.25 17.44 12.67
CA PHE A 20 -28.88 16.80 11.40
C PHE A 20 -27.52 17.29 10.89
N LEU A 21 -27.30 18.62 10.92
CA LEU A 21 -26.02 19.22 10.50
C LEU A 21 -24.87 18.78 11.40
N ASP A 22 -25.08 18.71 12.72
CA ASP A 22 -24.08 18.23 13.66
C ASP A 22 -23.72 16.77 13.40
N LEU A 23 -24.72 15.93 13.20
CA LEU A 23 -24.50 14.52 12.88
C LEU A 23 -23.76 14.33 11.54
N GLU A 24 -24.11 15.12 10.56
CA GLU A 24 -23.42 15.11 9.25
C GLU A 24 -21.96 15.54 9.41
N GLY A 25 -21.70 16.58 10.22
CA GLY A 25 -20.34 17.02 10.51
C GLY A 25 -19.53 15.95 11.21
N GLN A 26 -20.10 15.28 12.21
CA GLN A 26 -19.45 14.18 12.93
C GLN A 26 -19.16 12.99 12.00
N ARG A 27 -20.13 12.65 11.16
CA ARG A 27 -19.99 11.57 10.17
C ARG A 27 -18.84 11.85 9.21
N LYS A 28 -18.75 13.08 8.68
CA LYS A 28 -17.67 13.49 7.78
C LYS A 28 -16.31 13.42 8.46
N ALA A 29 -16.23 13.87 9.72
CA ALA A 29 -14.99 13.83 10.49
C ALA A 29 -14.52 12.38 10.70
N ILE A 30 -15.41 11.48 11.07
CA ILE A 30 -15.11 10.05 11.24
C ILE A 30 -14.66 9.44 9.92
N TYR A 31 -15.36 9.75 8.84
CA TYR A 31 -15.02 9.26 7.50
C TYR A 31 -13.63 9.69 7.08
N LEU A 32 -13.28 10.95 7.31
CA LEU A 32 -11.94 11.47 7.01
C LEU A 32 -10.86 10.79 7.86
N ASP A 33 -11.14 10.55 9.15
CA ASP A 33 -10.20 9.86 10.04
C ASP A 33 -9.94 8.44 9.56
N VAL A 34 -10.98 7.73 9.14
CA VAL A 34 -10.86 6.37 8.58
C VAL A 34 -10.05 6.39 7.29
N LEU A 35 -10.30 7.35 6.40
CA LEU A 35 -9.54 7.49 5.15
C LEU A 35 -8.06 7.75 5.41
N VAL A 36 -7.75 8.65 6.35
CA VAL A 36 -6.36 8.96 6.72
C VAL A 36 -5.66 7.73 7.30
N ALA A 37 -6.35 6.98 8.16
CA ALA A 37 -5.81 5.75 8.71
C ALA A 37 -5.53 4.72 7.62
N GLN A 38 -6.42 4.54 6.66
CA GLN A 38 -6.24 3.64 5.52
C GLN A 38 -5.07 4.06 4.64
N ILE A 39 -4.92 5.36 4.38
CA ILE A 39 -3.80 5.88 3.59
C ILE A 39 -2.48 5.58 4.29
N LYS A 40 -2.40 5.76 5.61
CA LYS A 40 -1.21 5.45 6.40
C LYS A 40 -0.86 3.97 6.34
N GLU A 41 -1.86 3.09 6.51
CA GLU A 41 -1.67 1.64 6.39
C GLU A 41 -1.17 1.26 4.99
N ASN A 42 -1.79 1.79 3.95
CA ASN A 42 -1.42 1.51 2.57
C ASN A 42 0.01 1.97 2.26
N LYS A 43 0.42 3.12 2.77
CA LYS A 43 1.80 3.62 2.63
C LYS A 43 2.79 2.70 3.32
N ALA A 44 2.48 2.25 4.54
CA ALA A 44 3.34 1.33 5.28
C ALA A 44 3.49 -0.01 4.54
N GLU A 45 2.41 -0.54 4.00
CA GLU A 45 2.43 -1.77 3.20
C GLU A 45 3.24 -1.58 1.92
N LEU A 46 3.10 -0.43 1.26
CA LEU A 46 3.86 -0.11 0.05
C LEU A 46 5.36 -0.05 0.34
N GLU A 47 5.76 0.62 1.41
CA GLU A 47 7.16 0.69 1.83
C GLU A 47 7.72 -0.70 2.14
N SER A 48 6.97 -1.53 2.86
CA SER A 48 7.36 -2.90 3.17
C SER A 48 7.53 -3.73 1.89
N THR A 49 6.60 -3.60 0.95
CA THR A 49 6.66 -4.30 -0.34
C THR A 49 7.85 -3.84 -1.18
N GLU A 50 8.13 -2.54 -1.18
CA GLU A 50 9.30 -1.98 -1.88
C GLU A 50 10.62 -2.51 -1.30
N GLU A 51 10.71 -2.63 0.03
CA GLU A 51 11.87 -3.21 0.70
C GLU A 51 12.05 -4.69 0.33
N GLU A 52 10.96 -5.46 0.35
CA GLU A 52 10.99 -6.87 -0.07
C GLU A 52 11.42 -7.01 -1.53
N LEU A 53 10.91 -6.14 -2.40
CA LEU A 53 11.28 -6.13 -3.81
C LEU A 53 12.77 -5.84 -3.99
N ALA A 54 13.31 -4.86 -3.26
CA ALA A 54 14.73 -4.54 -3.30
C ALA A 54 15.60 -5.73 -2.86
N GLN A 55 15.19 -6.43 -1.79
CA GLN A 55 15.89 -7.63 -1.31
C GLN A 55 15.87 -8.75 -2.34
N VAL A 56 14.72 -8.98 -2.99
CA VAL A 56 14.60 -9.99 -4.05
C VAL A 56 15.46 -9.63 -5.25
N GLN A 57 15.52 -8.37 -5.63
CA GLN A 57 16.36 -7.90 -6.73
C GLN A 57 17.86 -8.10 -6.44
N GLU A 58 18.30 -7.81 -5.21
CA GLU A 58 19.68 -8.08 -4.79
C GLU A 58 20.01 -9.57 -4.85
N LEU A 59 19.11 -10.39 -4.35
CA LEU A 59 19.25 -11.83 -4.39
C LEU A 59 19.34 -12.33 -5.82
N LEU A 60 18.51 -11.82 -6.70
CA LEU A 60 18.48 -12.16 -8.13
C LEU A 60 19.81 -11.80 -8.80
N MET A 61 20.34 -10.62 -8.54
CA MET A 61 21.65 -10.20 -9.06
C MET A 61 22.77 -11.13 -8.57
N SER A 62 22.74 -11.50 -7.30
CA SER A 62 23.70 -12.43 -6.71
C SER A 62 23.65 -13.79 -7.44
N TYR A 63 22.46 -14.30 -7.73
CA TYR A 63 22.30 -15.56 -8.47
C TYR A 63 22.79 -15.46 -9.91
N TYR A 64 22.56 -14.36 -10.58
CA TYR A 64 23.08 -14.12 -11.93
C TYR A 64 24.61 -14.11 -11.95
N GLN A 65 25.24 -13.47 -10.97
CA GLN A 65 26.71 -13.47 -10.87
C GLN A 65 27.27 -14.88 -10.65
N LYS A 66 26.64 -15.65 -9.77
CA LYS A 66 27.01 -17.05 -9.51
C LYS A 66 26.85 -17.91 -10.78
N ARG A 67 25.77 -17.69 -11.49
CA ARG A 67 25.49 -18.39 -12.76
C ARG A 67 26.56 -18.09 -13.82
N GLU A 68 26.97 -16.85 -13.97
CA GLU A 68 28.03 -16.45 -14.88
C GLU A 68 29.36 -17.13 -14.53
N LYS A 69 29.72 -17.15 -13.25
CA LYS A 69 30.93 -17.83 -12.77
C LYS A 69 30.90 -19.32 -13.10
N LEU A 70 29.77 -19.97 -12.84
CA LEU A 70 29.60 -21.40 -13.12
C LEU A 70 29.66 -21.68 -14.60
N GLU A 71 29.11 -20.83 -15.45
CA GLU A 71 29.20 -20.97 -16.90
C GLU A 71 30.64 -20.83 -17.38
N GLU A 72 31.40 -19.86 -16.86
CA GLU A 72 32.83 -19.70 -17.19
C GLU A 72 33.64 -20.91 -16.76
N GLU A 73 33.45 -21.38 -15.53
CA GLU A 73 34.11 -22.58 -15.02
C GLU A 73 33.77 -23.81 -15.88
N ASN A 74 32.50 -23.92 -16.26
CA ASN A 74 32.02 -25.01 -17.11
C ASN A 74 32.69 -25.00 -18.49
N GLN A 75 32.79 -23.82 -19.07
CA GLN A 75 33.48 -23.67 -20.38
C GLN A 75 34.98 -23.97 -20.26
N THR A 76 35.60 -23.54 -19.18
CA THR A 76 37.02 -23.84 -18.93
C THR A 76 37.24 -25.35 -18.78
N LEU A 77 36.37 -26.02 -18.02
CA LEU A 77 36.42 -27.47 -17.85
C LEU A 77 36.17 -28.21 -19.16
N LYS A 78 35.27 -27.75 -19.98
CA LYS A 78 35.04 -28.30 -21.32
C LYS A 78 36.26 -28.19 -22.21
N LYS A 79 36.92 -27.06 -22.22
CA LYS A 79 38.15 -26.84 -22.96
C LYS A 79 39.25 -27.80 -22.50
N GLN A 80 39.47 -27.91 -21.21
CA GLN A 80 40.45 -28.82 -20.62
C GLN A 80 40.16 -30.27 -21.00
N ARG A 81 38.89 -30.68 -20.96
CA ARG A 81 38.47 -32.00 -21.37
C ARG A 81 38.73 -32.26 -22.85
N GLN A 82 38.44 -31.29 -23.70
CA GLN A 82 38.68 -31.38 -25.14
C GLN A 82 40.19 -31.47 -25.44
N ASP A 83 41.00 -30.69 -24.76
CA ASP A 83 42.46 -30.71 -24.90
C ASP A 83 43.04 -32.06 -24.48
N LEU A 84 42.55 -32.64 -23.40
CA LEU A 84 42.93 -33.97 -22.94
C LEU A 84 42.52 -35.06 -23.93
N GLN A 85 41.37 -34.93 -24.56
CA GLN A 85 40.90 -35.90 -25.56
C GLN A 85 41.66 -35.79 -26.88
N ALA A 86 42.18 -34.59 -27.20
CA ALA A 86 42.96 -34.37 -28.42
C ALA A 86 44.37 -34.95 -28.33
N GLU A 87 44.89 -35.11 -27.09
CA GLU A 87 46.18 -35.77 -26.84
C GLU A 87 46.02 -37.29 -26.88
#